data_5867f210e123ee3fc28ea0dca3f478e9
#
_entry.id   5867f210e123ee3fc28ea0dca3f478e9
#
_cell.length_a   1.000
_cell.length_b   1.000
_cell.length_c   1.000
_cell.angle_alpha   90.00
_cell.angle_beta   90.00
_cell.angle_gamma   90.00
#
_symmetry.space_group_name_H-M   'P 1'
#
loop_
_entity.id
_entity.type
_entity.pdbx_description
1 polymer ?
#
loop_
_entity_poly.entity_id
_entity_poly.type
_entity_poly.pdbx_seq_one_letter_code
_entity_poly.pdbx_strand_id
1 'polypeptide(L)'
;MCREKPQQILHYHVKKAKEMYSRLKEVYDDPGIPPEGRLPDPGEEGRDYLLTEYRHDFRGSLTDRRDTLGSRWHYGYDVEGNPVSIKGPSGAETRFTYDSLGREKSRINGEGETEYSLDYDAIGRVTARTDGEGNTTRYEYHPTGKVTVVSELDTAADYRAEYDIWGRPDSETDGSGNKTLYEKDLWGRVTKVPLPDGGTEHYEYDYAGNVVSATDAMGKETRFTYQAAGRVERIRRADGAVKYFGYDAEGRCSYRLDENKNLIRTTYNMDGNPVLMTGSRNAGIRNAMADNRQNAEPEIRIVYTYDERGFLTSASEGGTVYHYTRDSEGRILTKSAWGKTLYEDSYDRDGRLQESSDGRTRISYSYDRAGRLTHVSSDSGAGAEYHYDRNGSQTQVLYANGMRTSYCYDSRNRMTGMETMLPGGELLYRSACTYDRAGNSTGREEQYRDAFSGSLHTAVTTYTYDGMGRLTGEELDGKLTGYSYDMTGNRLSRTTEGRTERYHYNSRNQLTELDSAAETVQ
;
A
#
# COMPACT_ATOMS: atom_id res chain seq x y z
N MET A 1 -13.37 5.89 4.38
CA MET A 1 -13.25 4.94 3.24
C MET A 1 -14.51 4.08 3.23
N CYS A 2 -15.45 4.35 2.31
CA CYS A 2 -16.62 3.49 2.14
C CYS A 2 -16.19 2.16 1.55
N ARG A 3 -16.29 1.10 2.32
CA ARG A 3 -16.27 -0.27 1.80
C ARG A 3 -17.68 -0.54 1.22
N GLU A 4 -17.78 -0.55 -0.09
CA GLU A 4 -18.97 -1.13 -0.74
C GLU A 4 -19.09 -2.60 -0.33
N LYS A 5 -20.31 -3.01 0.01
CA LYS A 5 -20.59 -4.37 0.46
C LYS A 5 -20.31 -5.34 -0.69
N PRO A 6 -19.65 -6.48 -0.46
CA PRO A 6 -19.34 -7.48 -1.50
C PRO A 6 -20.56 -7.93 -2.32
N GLN A 7 -21.75 -7.90 -1.73
CA GLN A 7 -23.00 -8.23 -2.42
C GLN A 7 -23.42 -7.22 -3.51
N GLN A 8 -23.06 -5.94 -3.41
CA GLN A 8 -23.37 -4.96 -4.47
C GLN A 8 -22.44 -5.10 -5.68
N ILE A 9 -21.17 -5.43 -5.45
CA ILE A 9 -20.19 -5.69 -6.53
C ILE A 9 -20.59 -6.95 -7.29
N LEU A 10 -21.00 -8.02 -6.58
CA LEU A 10 -21.47 -9.26 -7.20
C LEU A 10 -22.75 -9.02 -8.02
N HIS A 11 -23.69 -8.19 -7.52
CA HIS A 11 -24.93 -7.87 -8.22
C HIS A 11 -24.69 -7.03 -9.49
N TYR A 12 -23.73 -6.11 -9.46
CA TYR A 12 -23.31 -5.31 -10.62
C TYR A 12 -22.66 -6.17 -11.71
N HIS A 13 -21.76 -7.06 -11.34
CA HIS A 13 -21.10 -7.97 -12.29
C HIS A 13 -22.07 -9.01 -12.88
N VAL A 14 -23.00 -9.54 -12.08
CA VAL A 14 -24.05 -10.44 -12.56
C VAL A 14 -25.02 -9.74 -13.49
N LYS A 15 -25.37 -8.47 -13.23
CA LYS A 15 -26.22 -7.66 -14.11
C LYS A 15 -25.51 -7.38 -15.44
N LYS A 16 -24.23 -6.98 -15.41
CA LYS A 16 -23.43 -6.71 -16.61
C LYS A 16 -23.18 -7.99 -17.43
N ALA A 17 -22.97 -9.14 -16.77
CA ALA A 17 -22.87 -10.44 -17.42
C ALA A 17 -24.20 -10.86 -18.07
N LYS A 18 -25.34 -10.60 -17.45
CA LYS A 18 -26.67 -10.86 -18.04
C LYS A 18 -26.98 -9.93 -19.22
N GLU A 19 -26.60 -8.66 -19.15
CA GLU A 19 -26.74 -7.70 -20.27
C GLU A 19 -25.84 -8.11 -21.44
N MET A 20 -24.61 -8.54 -21.16
CA MET A 20 -23.68 -9.04 -22.18
C MET A 20 -24.16 -10.38 -22.79
N TYR A 21 -24.72 -11.28 -21.97
CA TYR A 21 -25.33 -12.53 -22.43
C TYR A 21 -26.59 -12.28 -23.30
N SER A 22 -27.41 -11.28 -22.95
CA SER A 22 -28.59 -10.90 -23.76
C SER A 22 -28.15 -10.32 -25.10
N ARG A 23 -27.11 -9.47 -25.15
CA ARG A 23 -26.54 -8.94 -26.40
C ARG A 23 -25.88 -10.02 -27.26
N LEU A 24 -25.18 -10.97 -26.62
CA LEU A 24 -24.65 -12.14 -27.34
C LEU A 24 -25.76 -13.00 -27.91
N LYS A 25 -26.87 -13.18 -27.17
CA LYS A 25 -28.03 -13.94 -27.65
C LYS A 25 -28.73 -13.24 -28.82
N GLU A 26 -28.86 -11.90 -28.81
CA GLU A 26 -29.41 -11.12 -29.94
C GLU A 26 -28.52 -11.24 -31.19
N VAL A 27 -27.19 -11.36 -31.05
CA VAL A 27 -26.27 -11.59 -32.15
C VAL A 27 -26.34 -13.05 -32.66
N TYR A 28 -26.63 -14.03 -31.79
CA TYR A 28 -26.78 -15.45 -32.16
C TYR A 28 -28.15 -15.78 -32.77
N ASP A 29 -29.16 -14.97 -32.53
CA ASP A 29 -30.51 -15.15 -33.10
C ASP A 29 -30.68 -14.44 -34.46
N ASP A 30 -29.60 -13.85 -35.01
CA ASP A 30 -29.61 -13.26 -36.36
C ASP A 30 -29.68 -14.37 -37.41
N PRO A 31 -30.76 -14.43 -38.25
CA PRO A 31 -30.94 -15.46 -39.26
C PRO A 31 -29.90 -15.47 -40.40
N GLY A 32 -28.91 -14.57 -40.36
CA GLY A 32 -27.76 -14.53 -41.30
C GLY A 32 -26.55 -15.36 -40.86
N ILE A 33 -26.55 -15.94 -39.65
CA ILE A 33 -25.42 -16.76 -39.13
C ILE A 33 -25.76 -18.27 -39.36
N PRO A 34 -24.87 -19.08 -39.95
CA PRO A 34 -25.11 -20.50 -40.12
C PRO A 34 -25.27 -21.25 -38.79
N PRO A 35 -26.14 -22.28 -38.68
CA PRO A 35 -26.47 -22.95 -37.41
C PRO A 35 -25.35 -23.82 -36.80
N GLU A 36 -24.18 -23.82 -37.37
CA GLU A 36 -22.99 -24.44 -36.79
C GLU A 36 -22.08 -23.41 -36.18
N GLY A 37 -22.47 -22.96 -34.97
CA GLY A 37 -21.67 -22.07 -34.13
C GLY A 37 -20.42 -22.76 -33.61
N ARG A 38 -19.44 -23.00 -34.46
CA ARG A 38 -18.05 -23.25 -34.06
C ARG A 38 -17.45 -21.89 -33.66
N LEU A 39 -17.06 -21.76 -32.39
CA LEU A 39 -16.06 -20.77 -32.03
C LEU A 39 -14.84 -21.00 -32.92
N PRO A 40 -14.30 -19.99 -33.60
CA PRO A 40 -13.15 -20.20 -34.50
C PRO A 40 -12.00 -20.84 -33.73
N ASP A 41 -11.35 -21.83 -34.36
CA ASP A 41 -10.13 -22.43 -33.82
C ASP A 41 -9.08 -21.33 -33.56
N PRO A 42 -8.31 -21.38 -32.45
CA PRO A 42 -7.21 -20.49 -32.22
C PRO A 42 -6.14 -20.72 -33.31
N GLY A 43 -6.14 -19.92 -34.34
CA GLY A 43 -5.26 -20.03 -35.50
C GLY A 43 -5.79 -19.43 -36.81
N GLU A 44 -7.03 -18.96 -36.87
CA GLU A 44 -7.49 -18.17 -38.01
C GLU A 44 -7.04 -16.72 -37.88
N GLU A 45 -6.24 -16.26 -38.82
CA GLU A 45 -5.69 -14.92 -38.93
C GLU A 45 -6.81 -13.87 -38.88
N GLY A 46 -6.79 -13.03 -37.82
CA GLY A 46 -7.49 -11.75 -37.83
C GLY A 46 -8.17 -11.26 -36.58
N ARG A 47 -8.44 -12.07 -35.54
CA ARG A 47 -8.96 -11.60 -34.25
C ARG A 47 -8.54 -12.53 -33.13
N ASP A 48 -7.53 -12.15 -32.38
CA ASP A 48 -7.16 -12.81 -31.12
C ASP A 48 -8.22 -12.51 -30.05
N TYR A 49 -9.20 -13.40 -29.91
CA TYR A 49 -10.07 -13.41 -28.74
C TYR A 49 -9.30 -14.04 -27.56
N LEU A 50 -8.86 -13.20 -26.64
CA LEU A 50 -8.22 -13.64 -25.41
C LEU A 50 -9.30 -14.15 -24.45
N LEU A 51 -9.42 -15.46 -24.33
CA LEU A 51 -10.43 -16.12 -23.49
C LEU A 51 -9.77 -16.69 -22.23
N THR A 52 -10.24 -16.23 -21.06
CA THR A 52 -10.03 -16.95 -19.81
C THR A 52 -11.07 -18.05 -19.70
N GLU A 53 -10.62 -19.30 -19.62
CA GLU A 53 -11.50 -20.46 -19.47
C GLU A 53 -11.72 -20.77 -18.00
N TYR A 54 -12.99 -21.08 -17.64
CA TYR A 54 -13.39 -21.50 -16.31
C TYR A 54 -14.12 -22.83 -16.41
N ARG A 55 -13.75 -23.80 -15.56
CA ARG A 55 -14.48 -25.07 -15.43
C ARG A 55 -15.06 -25.17 -14.04
N HIS A 56 -16.25 -25.70 -13.94
CA HIS A 56 -16.97 -25.86 -12.70
C HIS A 56 -17.40 -27.33 -12.55
N ASP A 57 -17.51 -27.77 -11.30
CA ASP A 57 -18.11 -29.05 -10.99
C ASP A 57 -19.65 -28.99 -11.10
N PHE A 58 -20.31 -30.12 -10.81
CA PHE A 58 -21.78 -30.23 -10.87
C PHE A 58 -22.48 -29.37 -9.78
N ARG A 59 -21.77 -28.90 -8.76
CA ARG A 59 -22.25 -27.99 -7.70
C ARG A 59 -22.07 -26.52 -8.09
N GLY A 60 -21.38 -26.25 -9.18
CA GLY A 60 -21.04 -24.88 -9.62
C GLY A 60 -19.76 -24.31 -9.00
N SER A 61 -18.98 -25.14 -8.28
CA SER A 61 -17.68 -24.72 -7.74
C SER A 61 -16.63 -24.68 -8.85
N LEU A 62 -15.79 -23.64 -8.88
CA LEU A 62 -14.72 -23.46 -9.85
C LEU A 62 -13.62 -24.51 -9.64
N THR A 63 -13.43 -25.46 -10.56
CA THR A 63 -12.38 -26.51 -10.46
C THR A 63 -11.11 -26.14 -11.19
N ASP A 64 -11.24 -25.40 -12.30
CA ASP A 64 -10.11 -24.99 -13.12
C ASP A 64 -10.30 -23.57 -13.66
N ARG A 65 -9.23 -22.83 -13.69
CA ARG A 65 -9.09 -21.58 -14.42
C ARG A 65 -7.89 -21.70 -15.36
N ARG A 66 -8.06 -21.31 -16.61
CA ARG A 66 -6.97 -21.15 -17.56
C ARG A 66 -6.96 -19.71 -18.07
N ASP A 67 -5.84 -19.01 -17.92
CA ASP A 67 -5.69 -17.67 -18.46
C ASP A 67 -5.37 -17.65 -19.96
N THR A 68 -5.29 -16.48 -20.53
CA THR A 68 -5.03 -16.24 -21.94
C THR A 68 -3.63 -16.67 -22.40
N LEU A 69 -2.69 -16.84 -21.48
CA LEU A 69 -1.33 -17.37 -21.73
C LEU A 69 -1.25 -18.89 -21.57
N GLY A 70 -2.38 -19.55 -21.21
CA GLY A 70 -2.46 -20.98 -21.00
C GLY A 70 -2.04 -21.44 -19.62
N SER A 71 -1.72 -20.54 -18.69
CA SER A 71 -1.45 -20.87 -17.29
C SER A 71 -2.72 -21.39 -16.62
N ARG A 72 -2.58 -22.46 -15.82
CA ARG A 72 -3.71 -23.15 -15.21
C ARG A 72 -3.64 -23.15 -13.70
N TRP A 73 -4.79 -22.87 -13.07
CA TRP A 73 -5.04 -23.03 -11.65
C TRP A 73 -6.06 -24.14 -11.44
N HIS A 74 -5.81 -24.99 -10.45
CA HIS A 74 -6.74 -26.03 -10.03
C HIS A 74 -7.22 -25.75 -8.61
N TYR A 75 -8.50 -25.95 -8.37
CA TYR A 75 -9.16 -25.70 -7.09
C TYR A 75 -9.77 -27.00 -6.58
N GLY A 76 -9.41 -27.40 -5.37
CA GLY A 76 -9.95 -28.57 -4.68
C GLY A 76 -10.92 -28.15 -3.59
N TYR A 77 -11.97 -28.96 -3.37
CA TYR A 77 -13.01 -28.69 -2.39
C TYR A 77 -13.26 -29.92 -1.52
N ASP A 78 -13.68 -29.71 -0.28
CA ASP A 78 -14.21 -30.77 0.56
C ASP A 78 -15.66 -31.12 0.19
N VAL A 79 -16.26 -32.07 0.95
CA VAL A 79 -17.64 -32.52 0.71
C VAL A 79 -18.69 -31.46 1.05
N GLU A 80 -18.35 -30.51 1.91
CA GLU A 80 -19.18 -29.36 2.30
C GLU A 80 -19.07 -28.22 1.28
N GLY A 81 -18.07 -28.24 0.38
CA GLY A 81 -17.84 -27.21 -0.65
C GLY A 81 -16.86 -26.13 -0.22
N ASN A 82 -16.12 -26.31 0.86
CA ASN A 82 -15.05 -25.39 1.25
C ASN A 82 -13.81 -25.62 0.38
N PRO A 83 -13.11 -24.57 -0.10
CA PRO A 83 -11.90 -24.70 -0.90
C PRO A 83 -10.74 -25.23 -0.05
N VAL A 84 -10.27 -26.47 -0.27
CA VAL A 84 -9.18 -27.08 0.52
C VAL A 84 -7.83 -26.96 -0.15
N SER A 85 -7.77 -26.67 -1.47
CA SER A 85 -6.52 -26.45 -2.16
C SER A 85 -6.65 -25.52 -3.35
N ILE A 86 -5.58 -24.74 -3.60
CA ILE A 86 -5.37 -23.96 -4.81
C ILE A 86 -3.97 -24.30 -5.34
N LYS A 87 -3.91 -24.92 -6.52
CA LYS A 87 -2.65 -25.25 -7.18
C LYS A 87 -2.44 -24.32 -8.36
N GLY A 88 -1.35 -23.55 -8.32
CA GLY A 88 -0.95 -22.59 -9.34
C GLY A 88 -0.27 -23.25 -10.55
N PRO A 89 0.01 -22.48 -11.62
CA PRO A 89 0.64 -22.95 -12.86
C PRO A 89 2.04 -23.53 -12.69
N SER A 90 2.81 -23.07 -11.72
CA SER A 90 4.13 -23.63 -11.35
C SER A 90 4.03 -24.97 -10.62
N GLY A 91 2.82 -25.37 -10.21
CA GLY A 91 2.58 -26.53 -9.37
C GLY A 91 2.66 -26.27 -7.87
N ALA A 92 2.93 -25.02 -7.45
CA ALA A 92 2.80 -24.59 -6.07
C ALA A 92 1.35 -24.75 -5.59
N GLU A 93 1.15 -25.31 -4.39
CA GLU A 93 -0.17 -25.62 -3.86
C GLU A 93 -0.35 -25.01 -2.48
N THR A 94 -1.31 -24.07 -2.36
CA THR A 94 -1.80 -23.56 -1.07
C THR A 94 -2.92 -24.46 -0.58
N ARG A 95 -2.90 -24.86 0.70
CA ARG A 95 -3.93 -25.71 1.31
C ARG A 95 -4.61 -24.99 2.46
N PHE A 96 -5.89 -25.32 2.67
CA PHE A 96 -6.71 -24.79 3.75
C PHE A 96 -7.32 -25.94 4.53
N THR A 97 -7.45 -25.74 5.86
CA THR A 97 -8.21 -26.64 6.72
C THR A 97 -9.37 -25.90 7.36
N TYR A 98 -10.42 -26.64 7.67
CA TYR A 98 -11.64 -26.08 8.23
C TYR A 98 -12.03 -26.80 9.52
N ASP A 99 -12.75 -26.10 10.40
CA ASP A 99 -13.38 -26.73 11.55
C ASP A 99 -14.74 -27.37 11.15
N SER A 100 -15.40 -28.03 12.10
CA SER A 100 -16.67 -28.71 11.88
C SER A 100 -17.84 -27.78 11.49
N LEU A 101 -17.68 -26.46 11.59
CA LEU A 101 -18.66 -25.45 11.18
C LEU A 101 -18.29 -24.81 9.82
N GLY A 102 -17.27 -25.32 9.13
CA GLY A 102 -16.80 -24.80 7.83
C GLY A 102 -16.04 -23.48 7.93
N ARG A 103 -15.49 -23.14 9.12
CA ARG A 103 -14.66 -21.94 9.29
C ARG A 103 -13.21 -22.31 9.05
N GLU A 104 -12.47 -21.45 8.32
CA GLU A 104 -11.06 -21.68 8.02
C GLU A 104 -10.24 -21.78 9.32
N LYS A 105 -9.56 -22.91 9.50
CA LYS A 105 -8.74 -23.17 10.68
C LYS A 105 -7.25 -22.90 10.45
N SER A 106 -6.73 -23.22 9.27
CA SER A 106 -5.34 -22.95 8.94
C SER A 106 -5.13 -22.80 7.45
N ARG A 107 -4.06 -22.09 7.10
CA ARG A 107 -3.52 -21.98 5.76
C ARG A 107 -2.10 -22.51 5.71
N ILE A 108 -1.80 -23.32 4.69
CA ILE A 108 -0.49 -23.94 4.45
C ILE A 108 -0.02 -23.46 3.06
N ASN A 109 1.18 -22.92 2.98
CA ASN A 109 1.76 -22.39 1.75
C ASN A 109 2.31 -23.48 0.83
N GLY A 110 2.83 -23.09 -0.35
CA GLY A 110 3.37 -24.00 -1.35
C GLY A 110 4.62 -24.79 -0.92
N GLU A 111 5.32 -24.37 0.13
CA GLU A 111 6.43 -25.08 0.76
C GLU A 111 5.95 -26.11 1.81
N GLY A 112 4.66 -26.13 2.12
CA GLY A 112 4.08 -27.00 3.14
C GLY A 112 4.17 -26.45 4.55
N GLU A 113 4.51 -25.18 4.70
CA GLU A 113 4.60 -24.46 5.98
C GLU A 113 3.23 -23.87 6.34
N THR A 114 2.84 -23.98 7.62
CA THR A 114 1.64 -23.30 8.12
C THR A 114 1.92 -21.80 8.20
N GLU A 115 1.20 -20.99 7.44
CA GLU A 115 1.31 -19.53 7.49
C GLU A 115 0.59 -18.96 8.72
N TYR A 116 -0.56 -19.54 9.05
CA TYR A 116 -1.32 -19.22 10.26
C TYR A 116 -2.35 -20.28 10.60
N SER A 117 -2.77 -20.23 11.88
CA SER A 117 -3.97 -20.93 12.35
C SER A 117 -4.88 -19.98 13.12
N LEU A 118 -6.20 -20.31 13.18
CA LEU A 118 -7.24 -19.48 13.72
C LEU A 118 -8.09 -20.27 14.74
N ASP A 119 -8.42 -19.62 15.86
CA ASP A 119 -9.43 -20.09 16.79
C ASP A 119 -10.61 -19.11 16.82
N TYR A 120 -11.80 -19.65 17.15
CA TYR A 120 -13.04 -18.90 17.06
C TYR A 120 -13.86 -19.02 18.34
N ASP A 121 -14.66 -17.99 18.60
CA ASP A 121 -15.73 -18.09 19.59
C ASP A 121 -16.98 -18.80 19.01
N ALA A 122 -17.99 -18.97 19.88
CA ALA A 122 -19.23 -19.67 19.54
C ALA A 122 -20.04 -18.98 18.40
N ILE A 123 -19.84 -17.69 18.18
CA ILE A 123 -20.53 -16.93 17.12
C ILE A 123 -19.66 -16.66 15.89
N GLY A 124 -18.47 -17.26 15.81
CA GLY A 124 -17.62 -17.27 14.61
C GLY A 124 -16.63 -16.11 14.49
N ARG A 125 -16.36 -15.38 15.59
CA ARG A 125 -15.30 -14.35 15.60
C ARG A 125 -13.96 -14.97 15.95
N VAL A 126 -12.88 -14.53 15.29
CA VAL A 126 -11.52 -15.00 15.55
C VAL A 126 -11.08 -14.57 16.95
N THR A 127 -10.86 -15.49 17.86
CA THR A 127 -10.36 -15.21 19.23
C THR A 127 -8.84 -15.33 19.35
N ALA A 128 -8.22 -16.12 18.48
CA ALA A 128 -6.76 -16.22 18.41
C ALA A 128 -6.31 -16.46 16.97
N ARG A 129 -5.16 -15.89 16.62
CA ARG A 129 -4.42 -16.15 15.40
C ARG A 129 -2.99 -16.49 15.77
N THR A 130 -2.55 -17.70 15.41
CA THR A 130 -1.16 -18.13 15.57
C THR A 130 -0.47 -18.05 14.22
N ASP A 131 0.68 -17.39 14.14
CA ASP A 131 1.47 -17.23 12.92
C ASP A 131 2.33 -18.46 12.60
N GLY A 132 3.13 -18.43 11.53
CA GLY A 132 3.98 -19.52 11.08
C GLY A 132 5.08 -19.90 12.04
N GLU A 133 5.54 -18.97 12.88
CA GLU A 133 6.57 -19.19 13.92
C GLU A 133 5.96 -19.60 15.27
N GLY A 134 4.62 -19.68 15.38
CA GLY A 134 3.92 -20.12 16.58
C GLY A 134 3.56 -18.99 17.54
N ASN A 135 3.72 -17.73 17.16
CA ASN A 135 3.33 -16.58 17.97
C ASN A 135 1.83 -16.37 17.88
N THR A 136 1.16 -16.20 19.02
CA THR A 136 -0.29 -16.09 19.08
C THR A 136 -0.73 -14.68 19.45
N THR A 137 -1.58 -14.08 18.61
CA THR A 137 -2.31 -12.84 18.86
C THR A 137 -3.73 -13.18 19.27
N ARG A 138 -4.22 -12.65 20.40
CA ARG A 138 -5.59 -12.84 20.92
C ARG A 138 -6.42 -11.60 20.75
N TYR A 139 -7.74 -11.82 20.55
CA TYR A 139 -8.72 -10.77 20.30
C TYR A 139 -9.89 -10.90 21.27
N GLU A 140 -10.28 -9.78 21.88
CA GLU A 140 -11.53 -9.65 22.63
C GLU A 140 -12.48 -8.73 21.87
N TYR A 141 -13.80 -8.89 22.12
CA TYR A 141 -14.80 -8.18 21.34
C TYR A 141 -15.89 -7.53 22.19
N HIS A 142 -16.25 -6.32 21.79
CA HIS A 142 -17.48 -5.68 22.23
C HIS A 142 -18.71 -6.48 21.74
N PRO A 143 -19.87 -6.42 22.43
CA PRO A 143 -21.11 -7.09 21.98
C PRO A 143 -21.52 -6.76 20.54
N THR A 144 -21.20 -5.58 20.05
CA THR A 144 -21.44 -5.16 18.64
C THR A 144 -20.48 -5.79 17.63
N GLY A 145 -19.54 -6.64 18.06
CA GLY A 145 -18.57 -7.33 17.19
C GLY A 145 -17.31 -6.54 16.87
N LYS A 146 -17.10 -5.38 17.48
CA LYS A 146 -15.84 -4.62 17.33
C LYS A 146 -14.76 -5.19 18.26
N VAL A 147 -13.49 -5.18 17.81
CA VAL A 147 -12.34 -5.60 18.62
C VAL A 147 -12.13 -4.58 19.76
N THR A 148 -12.12 -5.05 21.00
CA THR A 148 -11.85 -4.21 22.18
C THR A 148 -10.44 -4.37 22.71
N VAL A 149 -9.83 -5.55 22.56
CA VAL A 149 -8.47 -5.84 23.03
C VAL A 149 -7.74 -6.63 21.96
N VAL A 150 -6.49 -6.27 21.74
CA VAL A 150 -5.51 -7.09 21.02
C VAL A 150 -4.34 -7.32 21.96
N SER A 151 -3.99 -8.59 22.18
CA SER A 151 -2.86 -8.99 23.03
C SER A 151 -1.99 -9.97 22.26
N GLU A 152 -0.71 -9.69 22.15
CA GLU A 152 0.27 -10.59 21.56
C GLU A 152 0.97 -11.38 22.67
N LEU A 153 1.26 -12.68 22.41
CA LEU A 153 2.03 -13.57 23.28
C LEU A 153 1.46 -13.71 24.70
N ASP A 154 0.14 -13.66 24.87
CA ASP A 154 -0.52 -13.73 26.17
C ASP A 154 0.00 -12.71 27.21
N THR A 155 0.53 -11.57 26.74
CA THR A 155 1.00 -10.44 27.57
C THR A 155 -0.11 -9.42 27.81
N ALA A 156 0.23 -8.29 28.45
CA ALA A 156 -0.70 -7.17 28.58
C ALA A 156 -1.12 -6.67 27.19
N ALA A 157 -2.33 -6.11 27.09
CA ALA A 157 -2.90 -5.61 25.85
C ALA A 157 -1.97 -4.62 25.13
N ASP A 158 -1.77 -4.85 23.84
CA ASP A 158 -1.01 -3.96 22.95
C ASP A 158 -1.91 -2.89 22.32
N TYR A 159 -3.23 -3.13 22.35
CA TYR A 159 -4.26 -2.19 21.92
C TYR A 159 -5.53 -2.43 22.74
N ARG A 160 -6.18 -1.32 23.15
CA ARG A 160 -7.51 -1.31 23.73
C ARG A 160 -8.38 -0.27 23.04
N ALA A 161 -9.64 -0.65 22.79
CA ALA A 161 -10.65 0.29 22.31
C ALA A 161 -11.91 0.16 23.18
N GLU A 162 -12.51 1.30 23.50
CA GLU A 162 -13.80 1.39 24.16
C GLU A 162 -14.85 1.88 23.14
N TYR A 163 -16.05 1.33 23.20
CA TYR A 163 -17.13 1.66 22.27
C TYR A 163 -18.42 1.94 23.02
N ASP A 164 -19.23 2.83 22.46
CA ASP A 164 -20.58 3.01 22.92
C ASP A 164 -21.49 1.81 22.54
N ILE A 165 -22.75 1.83 23.01
CA ILE A 165 -23.71 0.75 22.80
C ILE A 165 -24.03 0.48 21.31
N TRP A 166 -23.73 1.42 20.42
CA TRP A 166 -23.90 1.27 18.96
C TRP A 166 -22.61 0.82 18.26
N GLY A 167 -21.50 0.60 19.00
CA GLY A 167 -20.22 0.19 18.44
C GLY A 167 -19.44 1.33 17.79
N ARG A 168 -19.68 2.58 18.20
CA ARG A 168 -18.88 3.75 17.77
C ARG A 168 -17.74 3.97 18.77
N PRO A 169 -16.50 4.29 18.34
CA PRO A 169 -15.37 4.40 19.25
C PRO A 169 -15.54 5.56 20.25
N ASP A 170 -15.29 5.31 21.52
CA ASP A 170 -15.19 6.31 22.59
C ASP A 170 -13.73 6.61 22.92
N SER A 171 -12.87 5.57 22.89
CA SER A 171 -11.43 5.76 23.09
C SER A 171 -10.62 4.63 22.48
N GLU A 172 -9.35 4.93 22.21
CA GLU A 172 -8.31 3.97 21.85
C GLU A 172 -7.07 4.19 22.72
N THR A 173 -6.45 3.10 23.14
CA THR A 173 -5.22 3.13 23.96
C THR A 173 -4.20 2.20 23.33
N ASP A 174 -2.99 2.71 23.07
CA ASP A 174 -1.88 1.93 22.53
C ASP A 174 -1.19 1.05 23.60
N GLY A 175 -0.20 0.24 23.20
CA GLY A 175 0.54 -0.64 24.10
C GLY A 175 1.38 0.09 25.15
N SER A 176 1.69 1.36 24.97
CA SER A 176 2.40 2.22 25.92
C SER A 176 1.46 2.95 26.88
N GLY A 177 0.13 2.82 26.69
CA GLY A 177 -0.88 3.42 27.54
C GLY A 177 -1.32 4.82 27.11
N ASN A 178 -0.92 5.30 25.94
CA ASN A 178 -1.36 6.58 25.39
C ASN A 178 -2.81 6.46 24.91
N LYS A 179 -3.68 7.32 25.44
CA LYS A 179 -5.12 7.26 25.20
C LYS A 179 -5.60 8.44 24.35
N THR A 180 -6.24 8.13 23.21
CA THR A 180 -6.99 9.05 22.36
C THR A 180 -8.48 8.92 22.68
N LEU A 181 -9.18 10.04 22.81
CA LEU A 181 -10.63 10.10 23.09
C LEU A 181 -11.40 10.59 21.87
N TYR A 182 -12.69 10.20 21.76
CA TYR A 182 -13.57 10.63 20.67
C TYR A 182 -14.88 11.18 21.22
N GLU A 183 -15.06 12.50 21.18
CA GLU A 183 -16.34 13.14 21.49
C GLU A 183 -17.20 13.21 20.22
N LYS A 184 -18.48 12.91 20.33
CA LYS A 184 -19.39 12.75 19.20
C LYS A 184 -20.64 13.62 19.32
N ASP A 185 -21.23 13.98 18.17
CA ASP A 185 -22.55 14.59 18.13
C ASP A 185 -23.67 13.54 18.29
N LEU A 186 -24.92 13.99 18.27
CA LEU A 186 -26.09 13.11 18.41
C LEU A 186 -26.24 12.10 17.28
N TRP A 187 -25.65 12.35 16.10
CA TRP A 187 -25.61 11.40 14.97
C TRP A 187 -24.44 10.42 15.06
N GLY A 188 -23.54 10.60 16.05
CA GLY A 188 -22.38 9.74 16.27
C GLY A 188 -21.16 10.08 15.41
N ARG A 189 -21.13 11.27 14.83
CA ARG A 189 -19.98 11.80 14.11
C ARG A 189 -19.01 12.40 15.10
N VAL A 190 -17.71 12.14 14.95
CA VAL A 190 -16.64 12.65 15.82
C VAL A 190 -16.49 14.14 15.61
N THR A 191 -16.78 14.94 16.65
CA THR A 191 -16.67 16.41 16.63
C THR A 191 -15.43 16.91 17.31
N LYS A 192 -14.83 16.10 18.21
CA LYS A 192 -13.64 16.50 18.96
C LYS A 192 -12.78 15.27 19.29
N VAL A 193 -11.47 15.42 19.17
CA VAL A 193 -10.47 14.38 19.45
C VAL A 193 -9.42 14.96 20.40
N PRO A 194 -9.55 14.75 21.72
CA PRO A 194 -8.47 14.98 22.67
C PRO A 194 -7.33 13.99 22.42
N LEU A 195 -6.10 14.50 22.25
CA LEU A 195 -4.90 13.74 21.96
C LEU A 195 -4.09 13.47 23.23
N PRO A 196 -3.23 12.44 23.27
CA PRO A 196 -2.40 12.10 24.43
C PRO A 196 -1.45 13.19 24.90
N ASP A 197 -1.02 14.10 24.02
CA ASP A 197 -0.14 15.24 24.34
C ASP A 197 -0.89 16.48 24.85
N GLY A 198 -2.22 16.38 25.03
CA GLY A 198 -3.11 17.45 25.48
C GLY A 198 -3.63 18.33 24.34
N GLY A 199 -3.20 18.11 23.11
CA GLY A 199 -3.78 18.74 21.92
C GLY A 199 -5.23 18.31 21.70
N THR A 200 -5.98 19.08 20.90
CA THR A 200 -7.36 18.74 20.59
C THR A 200 -7.68 19.13 19.15
N GLU A 201 -8.24 18.20 18.41
CA GLU A 201 -8.76 18.45 17.07
C GLU A 201 -10.29 18.61 17.11
N HIS A 202 -10.85 19.47 16.24
CA HIS A 202 -12.28 19.71 16.13
C HIS A 202 -12.76 19.55 14.70
N TYR A 203 -14.00 19.02 14.54
CA TYR A 203 -14.62 18.76 13.26
C TYR A 203 -16.07 19.26 13.24
N GLU A 204 -16.46 19.92 12.15
CA GLU A 204 -17.84 20.32 11.90
C GLU A 204 -18.34 19.65 10.61
N TYR A 205 -19.65 19.38 10.56
CA TYR A 205 -20.27 18.65 9.48
C TYR A 205 -21.48 19.37 8.92
N ASP A 206 -21.74 19.20 7.63
CA ASP A 206 -23.01 19.57 7.03
C ASP A 206 -24.10 18.52 7.32
N TYR A 207 -25.34 18.80 6.86
CA TYR A 207 -26.46 17.87 7.02
C TYR A 207 -26.30 16.54 6.27
N ALA A 208 -25.47 16.50 5.22
CA ALA A 208 -25.16 15.29 4.47
C ALA A 208 -24.06 14.44 5.13
N GLY A 209 -23.42 14.95 6.21
CA GLY A 209 -22.35 14.27 6.93
C GLY A 209 -20.94 14.55 6.36
N ASN A 210 -20.78 15.51 5.45
CA ASN A 210 -19.48 15.92 4.97
C ASN A 210 -18.81 16.85 5.98
N VAL A 211 -17.49 16.70 6.20
CA VAL A 211 -16.70 17.59 7.05
C VAL A 211 -16.59 18.95 6.38
N VAL A 212 -17.18 20.01 6.96
CA VAL A 212 -17.09 21.40 6.44
C VAL A 212 -15.98 22.21 7.10
N SER A 213 -15.58 21.86 8.30
CA SER A 213 -14.46 22.45 9.03
C SER A 213 -13.66 21.37 9.76
N ALA A 214 -12.34 21.46 9.70
CA ALA A 214 -11.41 20.70 10.52
C ALA A 214 -10.40 21.67 11.12
N THR A 215 -10.33 21.72 12.45
CA THR A 215 -9.39 22.54 13.20
C THR A 215 -8.36 21.61 13.85
N ASP A 216 -7.09 21.83 13.58
CA ASP A 216 -6.01 21.04 14.15
C ASP A 216 -5.71 21.45 15.62
N ALA A 217 -4.82 20.71 16.27
CA ALA A 217 -4.44 20.92 17.66
C ALA A 217 -3.77 22.28 17.94
N MET A 218 -3.32 22.99 16.90
CA MET A 218 -2.80 24.37 16.98
C MET A 218 -3.88 25.44 16.72
N GLY A 219 -5.15 25.02 16.53
CA GLY A 219 -6.24 25.93 16.22
C GLY A 219 -6.29 26.41 14.77
N LYS A 220 -5.51 25.79 13.86
CA LYS A 220 -5.52 26.14 12.43
C LYS A 220 -6.70 25.47 11.75
N GLU A 221 -7.62 26.28 11.24
CA GLU A 221 -8.84 25.80 10.60
C GLU A 221 -8.64 25.57 9.09
N THR A 222 -9.09 24.40 8.63
CA THR A 222 -9.26 24.06 7.20
C THR A 222 -10.74 23.93 6.89
N ARG A 223 -11.26 24.68 5.92
CA ARG A 223 -12.66 24.62 5.48
C ARG A 223 -12.81 23.92 4.14
N PHE A 224 -13.86 23.13 4.03
CA PHE A 224 -14.22 22.36 2.83
C PHE A 224 -15.55 22.84 2.28
N THR A 225 -15.65 22.91 0.96
CA THR A 225 -16.89 23.17 0.25
C THR A 225 -17.12 22.02 -0.72
N TYR A 226 -18.37 21.60 -0.85
CA TYR A 226 -18.77 20.44 -1.64
C TYR A 226 -19.75 20.83 -2.74
N GLN A 227 -19.69 20.09 -3.86
CA GLN A 227 -20.76 20.11 -4.86
C GLN A 227 -21.98 19.34 -4.34
N ALA A 228 -23.12 19.49 -5.02
CA ALA A 228 -24.36 18.77 -4.71
C ALA A 228 -24.19 17.22 -4.66
N ALA A 229 -23.20 16.66 -5.37
CA ALA A 229 -22.87 15.23 -5.36
C ALA A 229 -21.93 14.81 -4.22
N GLY A 230 -21.64 15.67 -3.23
CA GLY A 230 -20.77 15.36 -2.09
C GLY A 230 -19.27 15.32 -2.43
N ARG A 231 -18.86 15.80 -3.61
CA ARG A 231 -17.45 15.89 -3.98
C ARG A 231 -16.87 17.23 -3.58
N VAL A 232 -15.62 17.22 -3.05
CA VAL A 232 -14.92 18.44 -2.62
C VAL A 232 -14.68 19.36 -3.82
N GLU A 233 -15.24 20.56 -3.77
CA GLU A 233 -15.05 21.61 -4.78
C GLU A 233 -13.92 22.56 -4.38
N ARG A 234 -13.78 22.85 -3.09
CA ARG A 234 -12.82 23.82 -2.58
C ARG A 234 -12.31 23.45 -1.20
N ILE A 235 -11.02 23.61 -1.00
CA ILE A 235 -10.36 23.54 0.32
C ILE A 235 -9.72 24.88 0.59
N ARG A 236 -10.10 25.53 1.71
CA ARG A 236 -9.47 26.77 2.18
C ARG A 236 -8.66 26.48 3.45
N ARG A 237 -7.38 26.79 3.43
CA ARG A 237 -6.47 26.65 4.54
C ARG A 237 -6.55 27.85 5.50
N ALA A 238 -5.98 27.71 6.70
CA ALA A 238 -5.96 28.75 7.74
C ALA A 238 -5.30 30.07 7.30
N ASP A 239 -4.32 30.02 6.39
CA ASP A 239 -3.65 31.20 5.81
C ASP A 239 -4.46 31.86 4.67
N GLY A 240 -5.65 31.36 4.40
CA GLY A 240 -6.49 31.83 3.30
C GLY A 240 -6.16 31.22 1.93
N ALA A 241 -5.09 30.40 1.81
CA ALA A 241 -4.76 29.70 0.58
C ALA A 241 -5.89 28.72 0.19
N VAL A 242 -6.15 28.62 -1.11
CA VAL A 242 -7.31 27.87 -1.59
C VAL A 242 -6.91 26.92 -2.72
N LYS A 243 -7.38 25.67 -2.60
CA LYS A 243 -7.33 24.65 -3.64
C LYS A 243 -8.73 24.44 -4.24
N TYR A 244 -8.81 24.27 -5.54
CA TYR A 244 -10.08 24.03 -6.25
C TYR A 244 -10.02 22.75 -7.04
N PHE A 245 -11.17 22.09 -7.15
CA PHE A 245 -11.38 20.88 -7.94
C PHE A 245 -12.61 21.06 -8.83
N GLY A 246 -12.52 20.58 -10.05
CA GLY A 246 -13.65 20.46 -10.95
C GLY A 246 -13.77 19.04 -11.44
N TYR A 247 -14.97 18.66 -11.82
CA TYR A 247 -15.29 17.30 -12.22
C TYR A 247 -16.06 17.30 -13.53
N ASP A 248 -15.90 16.25 -14.31
CA ASP A 248 -16.71 16.02 -15.50
C ASP A 248 -18.10 15.49 -15.14
N ALA A 249 -18.92 15.23 -16.15
CA ALA A 249 -20.29 14.74 -15.97
C ALA A 249 -20.35 13.36 -15.28
N GLU A 250 -19.31 12.53 -15.48
CA GLU A 250 -19.16 11.20 -14.88
C GLU A 250 -18.60 11.27 -13.46
N GLY A 251 -18.18 12.47 -13.00
CA GLY A 251 -17.68 12.68 -11.64
C GLY A 251 -16.20 12.47 -11.46
N ARG A 252 -15.42 12.37 -12.54
CA ARG A 252 -13.96 12.26 -12.52
C ARG A 252 -13.33 13.66 -12.43
N CYS A 253 -12.22 13.79 -11.70
CA CYS A 253 -11.55 15.08 -11.51
C CYS A 253 -10.98 15.60 -12.84
N SER A 254 -11.65 16.56 -13.46
CA SER A 254 -11.26 17.16 -14.74
C SER A 254 -10.23 18.29 -14.60
N TYR A 255 -10.22 18.99 -13.45
CA TYR A 255 -9.15 19.93 -13.13
C TYR A 255 -8.88 20.03 -11.63
N ARG A 256 -7.65 20.39 -11.31
CA ARG A 256 -7.18 20.76 -9.96
C ARG A 256 -6.33 22.02 -10.06
N LEU A 257 -6.68 23.04 -9.28
CA LEU A 257 -5.88 24.24 -9.07
C LEU A 257 -5.36 24.22 -7.63
N ASP A 258 -4.04 24.15 -7.46
CA ASP A 258 -3.43 24.14 -6.13
C ASP A 258 -3.28 25.54 -5.52
N GLU A 259 -2.82 25.59 -4.29
CA GLU A 259 -2.61 26.83 -3.52
C GLU A 259 -1.53 27.74 -4.13
N ASN A 260 -0.61 27.18 -4.92
CA ASN A 260 0.45 27.89 -5.63
C ASN A 260 0.02 28.32 -7.05
N LYS A 261 -1.27 28.16 -7.35
CA LYS A 261 -1.88 28.46 -8.66
C LYS A 261 -1.35 27.57 -9.79
N ASN A 262 -0.88 26.36 -9.50
CA ASN A 262 -0.60 25.36 -10.51
C ASN A 262 -1.90 24.67 -10.90
N LEU A 263 -2.25 24.75 -12.17
CA LEU A 263 -3.43 24.12 -12.73
C LEU A 263 -3.04 22.83 -13.44
N ILE A 264 -3.67 21.74 -13.07
CA ILE A 264 -3.62 20.46 -13.80
C ILE A 264 -5.01 20.18 -14.35
N ARG A 265 -5.11 19.86 -15.65
CA ARG A 265 -6.34 19.41 -16.30
C ARG A 265 -6.14 17.99 -16.81
N THR A 266 -7.17 17.18 -16.69
CA THR A 266 -7.19 15.81 -17.18
C THR A 266 -8.43 15.60 -18.03
N THR A 267 -8.24 15.09 -19.24
CA THR A 267 -9.32 14.66 -20.13
C THR A 267 -9.32 13.15 -20.18
N TYR A 268 -10.50 12.55 -20.16
CA TYR A 268 -10.69 11.11 -20.13
C TYR A 268 -11.41 10.61 -21.39
N ASN A 269 -11.15 9.35 -21.76
CA ASN A 269 -11.97 8.65 -22.75
C ASN A 269 -13.27 8.11 -22.12
N MET A 270 -14.11 7.44 -22.92
CA MET A 270 -15.38 6.83 -22.45
C MET A 270 -15.16 5.74 -21.41
N ASP A 271 -14.02 5.04 -21.42
CA ASP A 271 -13.69 3.98 -20.48
C ASP A 271 -13.16 4.52 -19.13
N GLY A 272 -12.97 5.85 -19.03
CA GLY A 272 -12.47 6.49 -17.81
C GLY A 272 -10.93 6.60 -17.75
N ASN A 273 -10.22 6.24 -18.80
CA ASN A 273 -8.76 6.37 -18.85
C ASN A 273 -8.36 7.81 -19.23
N PRO A 274 -7.35 8.41 -18.56
CA PRO A 274 -6.86 9.75 -18.91
C PRO A 274 -6.17 9.72 -20.29
N VAL A 275 -6.62 10.54 -21.22
CA VAL A 275 -6.04 10.63 -22.57
C VAL A 275 -5.17 11.87 -22.78
N LEU A 276 -5.42 12.91 -21.99
CA LEU A 276 -4.62 14.14 -22.03
C LEU A 276 -4.50 14.72 -20.62
N MET A 277 -3.29 15.02 -20.21
CA MET A 277 -3.00 15.82 -19.02
C MET A 277 -2.23 17.06 -19.42
N THR A 278 -2.65 18.23 -18.91
CA THR A 278 -1.97 19.51 -19.12
C THR A 278 -1.69 20.19 -17.79
N GLY A 279 -0.53 20.85 -17.71
CA GLY A 279 -0.10 21.61 -16.54
C GLY A 279 0.26 23.04 -16.90
N SER A 280 -0.19 24.01 -16.09
CA SER A 280 0.15 25.43 -16.23
C SER A 280 0.41 26.05 -14.86
N ARG A 281 1.45 26.87 -14.74
CA ARG A 281 1.75 27.65 -13.53
C ARG A 281 1.01 28.98 -13.55
N ASN A 282 0.86 29.59 -12.38
CA ASN A 282 0.24 30.90 -12.20
C ASN A 282 -1.15 31.06 -12.84
N ALA A 283 -1.89 29.97 -12.93
CA ALA A 283 -3.24 29.97 -13.51
C ALA A 283 -4.22 30.69 -12.57
N GLY A 284 -5.03 31.60 -13.13
CA GLY A 284 -6.15 32.21 -12.40
C GLY A 284 -7.33 31.22 -12.29
N ILE A 285 -8.13 31.34 -11.22
CA ILE A 285 -9.33 30.50 -11.01
C ILE A 285 -10.33 30.62 -12.18
N ARG A 286 -10.47 31.78 -12.80
CA ARG A 286 -11.33 31.97 -13.98
C ARG A 286 -10.85 31.09 -15.15
N ASN A 287 -9.54 30.96 -15.34
CA ASN A 287 -8.96 30.10 -16.35
C ASN A 287 -9.12 28.62 -16.00
N ALA A 288 -9.14 28.29 -14.70
CA ALA A 288 -9.38 26.92 -14.22
C ALA A 288 -10.84 26.49 -14.46
N MET A 289 -11.81 27.38 -14.24
CA MET A 289 -13.25 27.12 -14.41
C MET A 289 -13.71 27.26 -15.87
N ALA A 290 -13.05 28.11 -16.67
CA ALA A 290 -13.40 28.30 -18.08
C ALA A 290 -12.89 27.10 -18.89
N ASP A 291 -13.78 26.49 -19.65
CA ASP A 291 -13.44 25.46 -20.67
C ASP A 291 -12.70 26.08 -21.89
N ASN A 292 -12.10 27.26 -21.70
CA ASN A 292 -11.48 28.04 -22.73
C ASN A 292 -10.08 27.53 -23.07
N ARG A 293 -10.00 26.74 -24.12
CA ARG A 293 -8.77 26.27 -24.80
C ARG A 293 -7.91 27.41 -25.40
N GLN A 294 -8.21 28.69 -25.10
CA GLN A 294 -7.64 29.84 -25.81
C GLN A 294 -6.51 30.59 -25.11
N ASN A 295 -6.08 30.21 -23.90
CA ASN A 295 -5.05 30.98 -23.19
C ASN A 295 -3.81 30.15 -22.90
N ALA A 296 -2.71 30.51 -23.53
CA ALA A 296 -1.34 30.05 -23.38
C ALA A 296 -1.13 28.54 -23.55
N GLU A 297 -0.16 28.15 -24.36
CA GLU A 297 0.33 26.77 -24.44
C GLU A 297 0.65 26.25 -23.03
N PRO A 298 0.14 25.07 -22.65
CA PRO A 298 0.44 24.51 -21.33
C PRO A 298 1.94 24.21 -21.23
N GLU A 299 2.55 24.50 -20.07
CA GLU A 299 3.97 24.21 -19.82
C GLU A 299 4.26 22.70 -19.83
N ILE A 300 3.27 21.90 -19.43
CA ILE A 300 3.32 20.45 -19.44
C ILE A 300 2.14 19.93 -20.25
N ARG A 301 2.43 19.03 -21.17
CA ARG A 301 1.42 18.31 -21.94
C ARG A 301 1.81 16.85 -22.04
N ILE A 302 0.98 15.97 -21.50
CA ILE A 302 1.15 14.52 -21.55
C ILE A 302 -0.05 13.93 -22.29
N VAL A 303 0.21 13.16 -23.33
CA VAL A 303 -0.82 12.45 -24.10
C VAL A 303 -0.64 10.95 -23.87
N TYR A 304 -1.74 10.28 -23.60
CA TYR A 304 -1.78 8.83 -23.36
C TYR A 304 -2.59 8.14 -24.45
N THR A 305 -2.16 6.97 -24.88
CA THR A 305 -2.93 6.09 -25.77
C THR A 305 -3.10 4.71 -25.13
N TYR A 306 -4.19 4.05 -25.47
CA TYR A 306 -4.57 2.77 -24.91
C TYR A 306 -4.98 1.81 -26.02
N ASP A 307 -4.82 0.51 -25.76
CA ASP A 307 -5.39 -0.53 -26.62
C ASP A 307 -6.91 -0.71 -26.36
N GLU A 308 -7.55 -1.59 -27.10
CA GLU A 308 -8.98 -1.89 -26.99
C GLU A 308 -9.38 -2.46 -25.62
N ARG A 309 -8.43 -2.97 -24.84
CA ARG A 309 -8.62 -3.51 -23.49
C ARG A 309 -8.40 -2.46 -22.40
N GLY A 310 -7.99 -1.25 -22.77
CA GLY A 310 -7.70 -0.16 -21.85
C GLY A 310 -6.28 -0.18 -21.27
N PHE A 311 -5.36 -0.98 -21.81
CA PHE A 311 -3.95 -0.94 -21.39
C PHE A 311 -3.19 0.17 -22.08
N LEU A 312 -2.39 0.93 -21.31
CA LEU A 312 -1.56 2.03 -21.82
C LEU A 312 -0.55 1.51 -22.87
N THR A 313 -0.63 2.03 -24.10
CA THR A 313 0.28 1.70 -25.21
C THR A 313 1.33 2.77 -25.44
N SER A 314 1.01 4.05 -25.17
CA SER A 314 2.03 5.10 -25.18
C SER A 314 1.72 6.24 -24.21
N ALA A 315 2.80 6.94 -23.80
CA ALA A 315 2.74 8.20 -23.08
C ALA A 315 3.77 9.16 -23.69
N SER A 316 3.36 10.40 -24.02
CA SER A 316 4.27 11.42 -24.56
C SER A 316 4.37 12.61 -23.63
N GLU A 317 5.59 13.05 -23.33
CA GLU A 317 5.89 14.21 -22.49
C GLU A 317 7.11 14.96 -23.06
N GLY A 318 7.01 16.29 -23.20
CA GLY A 318 8.13 17.13 -23.62
C GLY A 318 8.78 16.73 -24.96
N GLY A 319 8.00 16.17 -25.90
CA GLY A 319 8.49 15.67 -27.18
C GLY A 319 9.03 14.22 -27.15
N THR A 320 9.15 13.62 -25.97
CA THR A 320 9.51 12.20 -25.83
C THR A 320 8.26 11.34 -25.82
N VAL A 321 8.23 10.29 -26.63
CA VAL A 321 7.16 9.29 -26.65
C VAL A 321 7.71 7.98 -26.11
N TYR A 322 7.11 7.52 -25.02
CA TYR A 322 7.34 6.20 -24.48
C TYR A 322 6.30 5.24 -25.04
N HIS A 323 6.73 4.11 -25.58
CA HIS A 323 5.86 3.04 -26.04
C HIS A 323 5.98 1.83 -25.12
N TYR A 324 4.85 1.17 -24.91
CA TYR A 324 4.75 -0.01 -24.04
C TYR A 324 4.14 -1.16 -24.86
N THR A 325 4.80 -2.33 -24.83
CA THR A 325 4.17 -3.57 -25.25
C THR A 325 3.80 -4.40 -24.03
N ARG A 326 2.74 -5.18 -24.15
CA ARG A 326 2.21 -5.99 -23.05
C ARG A 326 1.85 -7.37 -23.53
N ASP A 327 1.83 -8.30 -22.59
CA ASP A 327 1.22 -9.61 -22.85
C ASP A 327 -0.31 -9.54 -22.76
N SER A 328 -0.95 -10.66 -22.96
CA SER A 328 -2.40 -10.76 -22.93
C SER A 328 -3.02 -10.56 -21.54
N GLU A 329 -2.26 -10.70 -20.45
CA GLU A 329 -2.69 -10.41 -19.08
C GLU A 329 -2.42 -8.95 -18.67
N GLY A 330 -1.87 -8.13 -19.59
CA GLY A 330 -1.62 -6.70 -19.39
C GLY A 330 -0.27 -6.36 -18.74
N ARG A 331 0.61 -7.36 -18.51
CA ARG A 331 1.94 -7.11 -17.95
C ARG A 331 2.86 -6.49 -19.00
N ILE A 332 3.71 -5.55 -18.60
CA ILE A 332 4.63 -4.86 -19.52
C ILE A 332 5.72 -5.84 -19.96
N LEU A 333 5.85 -6.02 -21.28
CA LEU A 333 6.95 -6.79 -21.88
C LEU A 333 8.11 -5.87 -22.27
N THR A 334 7.81 -4.69 -22.84
CA THR A 334 8.85 -3.72 -23.21
C THR A 334 8.41 -2.30 -22.92
N LYS A 335 9.39 -1.45 -22.63
CA LYS A 335 9.28 0.01 -22.71
C LYS A 335 10.33 0.53 -23.67
N SER A 336 9.96 1.37 -24.61
CA SER A 336 10.87 1.96 -25.57
C SER A 336 10.66 3.47 -25.72
N ALA A 337 11.72 4.18 -26.11
CA ALA A 337 11.69 5.59 -26.47
C ALA A 337 12.81 5.87 -27.49
N TRP A 338 12.63 6.90 -28.34
CA TRP A 338 13.60 7.28 -29.38
C TRP A 338 14.02 6.13 -30.30
N GLY A 339 13.13 5.16 -30.54
CA GLY A 339 13.42 3.97 -31.34
C GLY A 339 14.33 2.94 -30.66
N LYS A 340 14.54 3.05 -29.36
CA LYS A 340 15.36 2.11 -28.57
C LYS A 340 14.51 1.47 -27.45
N THR A 341 14.70 0.19 -27.22
CA THR A 341 14.17 -0.49 -26.04
C THR A 341 14.94 -0.01 -24.82
N LEU A 342 14.23 0.50 -23.81
CA LEU A 342 14.77 0.95 -22.54
C LEU A 342 14.87 -0.21 -21.55
N TYR A 343 13.85 -1.08 -21.54
CA TYR A 343 13.89 -2.35 -20.84
C TYR A 343 12.94 -3.35 -21.50
N GLU A 344 13.23 -4.61 -21.25
CA GLU A 344 12.47 -5.78 -21.68
C GLU A 344 12.31 -6.73 -20.50
N ASP A 345 11.07 -7.13 -20.20
CA ASP A 345 10.70 -7.99 -19.08
C ASP A 345 10.08 -9.30 -19.59
N SER A 346 10.34 -10.39 -18.87
CA SER A 346 9.63 -11.65 -19.05
C SER A 346 9.12 -12.19 -17.72
N TYR A 347 8.09 -13.01 -17.78
CA TYR A 347 7.37 -13.49 -16.61
C TYR A 347 7.30 -15.02 -16.58
N ASP A 348 7.35 -15.57 -15.38
CA ASP A 348 7.11 -16.99 -15.18
C ASP A 348 5.61 -17.34 -15.34
N ARG A 349 5.28 -18.63 -15.23
CA ARG A 349 3.91 -19.12 -15.38
C ARG A 349 2.94 -18.61 -14.32
N ASP A 350 3.43 -18.23 -13.15
CA ASP A 350 2.62 -17.64 -12.07
C ASP A 350 2.47 -16.10 -12.23
N GLY A 351 3.10 -15.51 -13.26
CA GLY A 351 3.04 -14.10 -13.57
C GLY A 351 4.05 -13.23 -12.81
N ARG A 352 5.07 -13.85 -12.19
CA ARG A 352 6.14 -13.14 -11.49
C ARG A 352 7.25 -12.80 -12.48
N LEU A 353 7.96 -11.67 -12.25
CA LEU A 353 9.07 -11.25 -13.09
C LEU A 353 10.18 -12.31 -13.09
N GLN A 354 10.50 -12.87 -14.25
CA GLN A 354 11.53 -13.90 -14.41
C GLN A 354 12.84 -13.30 -14.90
N GLU A 355 12.79 -12.40 -15.85
CA GLU A 355 13.95 -11.66 -16.35
C GLU A 355 13.61 -10.21 -16.64
N SER A 356 14.59 -9.32 -16.47
CA SER A 356 14.54 -7.92 -16.88
C SER A 356 15.87 -7.53 -17.52
N SER A 357 15.83 -6.79 -18.63
CA SER A 357 17.05 -6.34 -19.33
C SER A 357 16.90 -4.91 -19.83
N ASP A 358 17.92 -4.07 -19.64
CA ASP A 358 18.04 -2.74 -20.23
C ASP A 358 18.82 -2.73 -21.56
N GLY A 359 19.08 -3.93 -22.12
CA GLY A 359 19.89 -4.14 -23.32
C GLY A 359 21.41 -4.14 -23.06
N ARG A 360 21.86 -3.86 -21.82
CA ARG A 360 23.25 -3.93 -21.38
C ARG A 360 23.46 -4.99 -20.31
N THR A 361 22.54 -5.06 -19.37
CA THR A 361 22.54 -5.98 -18.25
C THR A 361 21.25 -6.76 -18.23
N ARG A 362 21.35 -8.06 -18.04
CA ARG A 362 20.20 -8.94 -17.82
C ARG A 362 20.19 -9.40 -16.37
N ILE A 363 19.04 -9.27 -15.73
CA ILE A 363 18.79 -9.71 -14.36
C ILE A 363 17.74 -10.80 -14.38
N SER A 364 18.04 -11.95 -13.75
CA SER A 364 17.14 -13.09 -13.63
C SER A 364 16.68 -13.25 -12.19
N TYR A 365 15.44 -13.68 -12.01
CA TYR A 365 14.77 -13.83 -10.72
C TYR A 365 14.23 -15.24 -10.57
N SER A 366 14.36 -15.83 -9.38
CA SER A 366 13.79 -17.15 -9.05
C SER A 366 13.02 -17.06 -7.74
N TYR A 367 12.00 -17.91 -7.62
CA TYR A 367 11.06 -17.89 -6.50
C TYR A 367 10.83 -19.29 -5.94
N ASP A 368 10.55 -19.37 -4.64
CA ASP A 368 10.10 -20.59 -4.01
C ASP A 368 8.61 -20.87 -4.31
N ARG A 369 8.09 -21.99 -3.81
CA ARG A 369 6.69 -22.37 -3.99
C ARG A 369 5.71 -21.54 -3.16
N ALA A 370 6.18 -20.79 -2.16
CA ALA A 370 5.38 -19.79 -1.45
C ALA A 370 5.32 -18.46 -2.20
N GLY A 371 6.08 -18.31 -3.32
CA GLY A 371 6.14 -17.09 -4.14
C GLY A 371 7.16 -16.07 -3.66
N ARG A 372 8.02 -16.41 -2.69
CA ARG A 372 9.06 -15.53 -2.16
C ARG A 372 10.28 -15.57 -3.09
N LEU A 373 10.93 -14.43 -3.32
CA LEU A 373 12.14 -14.30 -4.15
C LEU A 373 13.31 -15.05 -3.49
N THR A 374 13.85 -16.08 -4.12
CA THR A 374 14.97 -16.87 -3.59
C THR A 374 16.29 -16.52 -4.20
N HIS A 375 16.31 -16.06 -5.46
CA HIS A 375 17.56 -15.77 -6.15
C HIS A 375 17.41 -14.62 -7.14
N VAL A 376 18.40 -13.73 -7.14
CA VAL A 376 18.60 -12.71 -8.17
C VAL A 376 20.01 -12.86 -8.72
N SER A 377 20.15 -12.90 -10.03
CA SER A 377 21.47 -12.96 -10.69
C SER A 377 21.51 -12.05 -11.90
N SER A 378 22.69 -11.49 -12.15
CA SER A 378 22.99 -10.69 -13.33
C SER A 378 24.01 -11.42 -14.22
N ASP A 379 23.94 -11.21 -15.52
CA ASP A 379 24.95 -11.67 -16.49
C ASP A 379 26.34 -11.10 -16.23
N SER A 380 26.46 -10.02 -15.45
CA SER A 380 27.74 -9.47 -14.95
C SER A 380 28.36 -10.28 -13.80
N GLY A 381 27.69 -11.32 -13.29
CA GLY A 381 28.10 -12.13 -12.15
C GLY A 381 27.70 -11.57 -10.78
N ALA A 382 27.02 -10.44 -10.73
CA ALA A 382 26.40 -9.94 -9.50
C ALA A 382 25.14 -10.75 -9.17
N GLY A 383 24.81 -10.90 -7.89
CA GLY A 383 23.61 -11.62 -7.48
C GLY A 383 23.48 -11.78 -5.97
N ALA A 384 22.34 -12.33 -5.56
CA ALA A 384 22.06 -12.64 -4.18
C ALA A 384 21.07 -13.82 -4.07
N GLU A 385 21.22 -14.61 -3.00
CA GLU A 385 20.30 -15.67 -2.59
C GLU A 385 19.64 -15.24 -1.29
N TYR A 386 18.32 -15.48 -1.15
CA TYR A 386 17.47 -15.03 -0.04
C TYR A 386 16.87 -16.23 0.68
N HIS A 387 16.90 -16.20 2.01
CA HIS A 387 16.29 -17.20 2.89
C HIS A 387 15.26 -16.53 3.78
N TYR A 388 14.22 -17.28 4.15
CA TYR A 388 13.06 -16.78 4.88
C TYR A 388 12.69 -17.70 6.04
N ASP A 389 12.06 -17.13 7.06
CA ASP A 389 11.35 -17.88 8.09
C ASP A 389 9.93 -18.27 7.60
N ARG A 390 9.16 -18.93 8.47
CA ARG A 390 7.78 -19.35 8.16
C ARG A 390 6.78 -18.19 8.08
N ASN A 391 7.09 -17.04 8.68
CA ASN A 391 6.31 -15.82 8.55
C ASN A 391 6.59 -15.08 7.24
N GLY A 392 7.61 -15.52 6.48
CA GLY A 392 8.06 -14.87 5.25
C GLY A 392 9.02 -13.70 5.48
N SER A 393 9.54 -13.53 6.72
CA SER A 393 10.57 -12.55 7.02
C SER A 393 11.91 -13.05 6.53
N GLN A 394 12.70 -12.17 5.94
CA GLN A 394 14.01 -12.50 5.38
C GLN A 394 15.02 -12.77 6.50
N THR A 395 15.54 -14.00 6.61
CA THR A 395 16.50 -14.39 7.65
C THR A 395 17.95 -14.26 7.20
N GLN A 396 18.22 -14.39 5.88
CA GLN A 396 19.58 -14.31 5.36
C GLN A 396 19.61 -13.86 3.90
N VAL A 397 20.67 -13.11 3.54
CA VAL A 397 21.08 -12.82 2.16
C VAL A 397 22.52 -13.29 1.96
N LEU A 398 22.75 -14.11 0.94
CA LEU A 398 24.08 -14.53 0.49
C LEU A 398 24.37 -13.80 -0.82
N TYR A 399 25.39 -12.95 -0.83
CA TYR A 399 25.78 -12.20 -2.02
C TYR A 399 26.79 -12.96 -2.87
N ALA A 400 26.74 -12.80 -4.19
CA ALA A 400 27.65 -13.45 -5.13
C ALA A 400 29.13 -13.15 -4.86
N ASN A 401 29.45 -12.03 -4.23
CA ASN A 401 30.82 -11.67 -3.80
C ASN A 401 31.25 -12.39 -2.50
N GLY A 402 30.45 -13.28 -1.96
CA GLY A 402 30.72 -14.05 -0.74
C GLY A 402 30.37 -13.34 0.58
N MET A 403 29.85 -12.12 0.54
CA MET A 403 29.29 -11.47 1.73
C MET A 403 27.99 -12.17 2.17
N ARG A 404 27.68 -12.07 3.46
CA ARG A 404 26.44 -12.59 4.03
C ARG A 404 25.81 -11.58 4.98
N THR A 405 24.52 -11.33 4.86
CA THR A 405 23.73 -10.59 5.84
C THR A 405 22.70 -11.51 6.47
N SER A 406 22.62 -11.55 7.80
CA SER A 406 21.64 -12.32 8.59
C SER A 406 20.76 -11.38 9.38
N TYR A 407 19.48 -11.75 9.58
CA TYR A 407 18.50 -10.95 10.29
C TYR A 407 17.85 -11.78 11.41
N CYS A 408 17.53 -11.12 12.51
CA CYS A 408 16.76 -11.67 13.63
C CYS A 408 15.51 -10.85 13.87
N TYR A 409 14.44 -11.52 14.29
CA TYR A 409 13.15 -10.91 14.58
C TYR A 409 12.65 -11.30 15.95
N ASP A 410 11.85 -10.44 16.56
CA ASP A 410 11.10 -10.78 17.75
C ASP A 410 9.79 -11.51 17.38
N SER A 411 9.06 -11.93 18.39
CA SER A 411 7.77 -12.60 18.26
C SER A 411 6.64 -11.73 17.66
N ARG A 412 6.86 -10.43 17.51
CA ARG A 412 5.99 -9.48 16.80
C ARG A 412 6.44 -9.22 15.36
N ASN A 413 7.38 -10.02 14.88
CA ASN A 413 7.98 -9.89 13.55
C ASN A 413 8.70 -8.54 13.32
N ARG A 414 9.20 -7.90 14.40
CA ARG A 414 10.03 -6.70 14.32
C ARG A 414 11.50 -7.10 14.29
N MET A 415 12.29 -6.49 13.41
CA MET A 415 13.72 -6.79 13.28
C MET A 415 14.49 -6.36 14.53
N THR A 416 15.01 -7.34 15.29
CA THR A 416 15.81 -7.10 16.50
C THR A 416 17.31 -7.12 16.24
N GLY A 417 17.75 -7.65 15.11
CA GLY A 417 19.16 -7.70 14.77
C GLY A 417 19.44 -7.88 13.29
N MET A 418 20.56 -7.32 12.86
CA MET A 418 21.12 -7.52 11.53
C MET A 418 22.64 -7.67 11.66
N GLU A 419 23.24 -8.62 10.94
CA GLU A 419 24.67 -8.84 10.91
C GLU A 419 25.16 -9.06 9.48
N THR A 420 26.15 -8.29 9.04
CA THR A 420 26.80 -8.45 7.74
C THR A 420 28.25 -8.89 7.93
N MET A 421 28.61 -10.01 7.31
CA MET A 421 29.95 -10.59 7.31
C MET A 421 30.61 -10.44 5.94
N LEU A 422 31.90 -10.17 5.94
CA LEU A 422 32.75 -10.22 4.75
C LEU A 422 32.99 -11.68 4.30
N PRO A 423 33.44 -11.94 3.07
CA PRO A 423 33.71 -13.30 2.55
C PRO A 423 34.66 -14.11 3.42
N GLY A 424 35.60 -13.47 4.12
CA GLY A 424 36.52 -14.09 5.06
C GLY A 424 35.94 -14.44 6.44
N GLY A 425 34.66 -14.14 6.68
CA GLY A 425 34.00 -14.36 7.97
C GLY A 425 34.24 -13.24 8.99
N GLU A 426 34.80 -12.12 8.58
CA GLU A 426 35.00 -10.96 9.45
C GLU A 426 33.71 -10.10 9.49
N LEU A 427 33.42 -9.56 10.69
CA LEU A 427 32.30 -8.67 10.88
C LEU A 427 32.53 -7.35 10.12
N LEU A 428 31.59 -6.99 9.23
CA LEU A 428 31.52 -5.69 8.59
C LEU A 428 30.61 -4.74 9.36
N TYR A 429 29.41 -5.21 9.67
CA TYR A 429 28.37 -4.44 10.37
C TYR A 429 27.48 -5.37 11.19
N ARG A 430 27.11 -4.92 12.38
CA ARG A 430 26.07 -5.54 13.23
C ARG A 430 25.21 -4.46 13.84
N SER A 431 23.91 -4.68 13.93
CA SER A 431 23.02 -3.87 14.75
C SER A 431 22.09 -4.75 15.57
N ALA A 432 21.80 -4.30 16.81
CA ALA A 432 20.77 -4.87 17.67
C ALA A 432 19.81 -3.77 18.08
N CYS A 433 18.48 -4.04 17.98
CA CYS A 433 17.41 -3.08 18.27
C CYS A 433 16.50 -3.59 19.37
N THR A 434 16.03 -2.69 20.24
CA THR A 434 14.99 -2.94 21.23
C THR A 434 13.79 -2.03 20.97
N TYR A 435 12.60 -2.45 21.44
CA TYR A 435 11.34 -1.76 21.17
C TYR A 435 10.47 -1.67 22.41
N ASP A 436 9.68 -0.61 22.49
CA ASP A 436 8.57 -0.50 23.42
C ASP A 436 7.33 -1.30 22.93
N ARG A 437 6.24 -1.27 23.73
CA ARG A 437 5.00 -1.96 23.38
C ARG A 437 4.22 -1.29 22.26
N ALA A 438 4.39 0.03 22.05
CA ALA A 438 3.79 0.74 20.92
C ALA A 438 4.53 0.50 19.60
N GLY A 439 5.72 -0.16 19.65
CA GLY A 439 6.54 -0.47 18.47
C GLY A 439 7.63 0.55 18.18
N ASN A 440 7.83 1.55 19.03
CA ASN A 440 8.92 2.52 18.89
C ASN A 440 10.25 1.86 19.27
N SER A 441 11.33 2.13 18.53
CA SER A 441 12.68 1.67 18.88
C SER A 441 13.17 2.41 20.14
N THR A 442 13.52 1.68 21.20
CA THR A 442 14.01 2.25 22.46
C THR A 442 15.53 2.23 22.58
N GLY A 443 16.19 1.40 21.77
CA GLY A 443 17.65 1.33 21.78
C GLY A 443 18.18 0.66 20.54
N ARG A 444 19.42 1.02 20.18
CA ARG A 444 20.18 0.45 19.08
C ARG A 444 21.64 0.38 19.46
N GLU A 445 22.20 -0.81 19.41
CA GLU A 445 23.63 -1.05 19.47
C GLU A 445 24.14 -1.34 18.07
N GLU A 446 25.18 -0.66 17.63
CA GLU A 446 25.81 -0.85 16.32
C GLU A 446 27.28 -1.15 16.47
N GLN A 447 27.76 -2.11 15.69
CA GLN A 447 29.17 -2.41 15.52
C GLN A 447 29.50 -2.33 14.03
N TYR A 448 30.49 -1.56 13.68
CA TYR A 448 30.91 -1.42 12.27
C TYR A 448 32.42 -1.39 12.14
N ARG A 449 32.90 -1.96 11.05
CA ARG A 449 34.33 -1.96 10.71
C ARG A 449 34.67 -0.67 9.96
N ASP A 450 35.63 0.07 10.46
CA ASP A 450 36.18 1.24 9.75
C ASP A 450 36.90 0.82 8.47
N ALA A 451 36.56 1.46 7.35
CA ALA A 451 37.05 1.09 6.03
C ALA A 451 38.55 1.35 5.84
N PHE A 452 39.16 2.26 6.62
CA PHE A 452 40.55 2.65 6.49
C PHE A 452 41.46 1.92 7.49
N SER A 453 41.04 1.89 8.76
CA SER A 453 41.85 1.27 9.82
C SER A 453 41.58 -0.22 9.98
N GLY A 454 40.43 -0.71 9.50
CA GLY A 454 39.97 -2.07 9.74
C GLY A 454 39.54 -2.33 11.20
N SER A 455 39.57 -1.30 12.07
CA SER A 455 39.15 -1.42 13.46
C SER A 455 37.63 -1.54 13.58
N LEU A 456 37.17 -2.24 14.64
CA LEU A 456 35.76 -2.36 14.95
C LEU A 456 35.39 -1.24 15.93
N HIS A 457 34.34 -0.48 15.57
CA HIS A 457 33.74 0.55 16.41
C HIS A 457 32.39 0.09 16.90
N THR A 458 32.04 0.48 18.14
CA THR A 458 30.74 0.24 18.74
C THR A 458 30.10 1.59 19.05
N ALA A 459 28.80 1.74 18.72
CA ALA A 459 27.99 2.89 19.07
C ALA A 459 26.71 2.39 19.74
N VAL A 460 26.28 3.05 20.82
CA VAL A 460 25.03 2.74 21.52
C VAL A 460 24.14 3.95 21.50
N THR A 461 22.93 3.78 20.97
CA THR A 461 21.93 4.83 20.90
C THR A 461 20.68 4.42 21.68
N THR A 462 20.19 5.28 22.55
CA THR A 462 18.88 5.11 23.19
C THR A 462 17.91 6.18 22.72
N TYR A 463 16.62 5.86 22.71
CA TYR A 463 15.57 6.73 22.19
C TYR A 463 14.45 6.90 23.20
N THR A 464 13.89 8.10 23.30
CA THR A 464 12.71 8.42 24.10
C THR A 464 11.64 9.09 23.27
N TYR A 465 10.37 8.86 23.61
CA TYR A 465 9.22 9.32 22.85
C TYR A 465 8.18 9.99 23.74
N ASP A 466 7.39 10.89 23.15
CA ASP A 466 6.22 11.45 23.81
C ASP A 466 4.98 10.55 23.62
N GLY A 467 3.84 10.97 24.21
CA GLY A 467 2.57 10.24 24.11
C GLY A 467 1.98 10.13 22.71
N MET A 468 2.51 10.87 21.73
CA MET A 468 2.14 10.79 20.31
C MET A 468 3.10 9.90 19.50
N GLY A 469 4.09 9.26 20.16
CA GLY A 469 5.10 8.45 19.51
C GLY A 469 6.17 9.26 18.76
N ARG A 470 6.32 10.57 19.04
CA ARG A 470 7.34 11.43 18.42
C ARG A 470 8.64 11.35 19.23
N LEU A 471 9.78 11.25 18.53
CA LEU A 471 11.11 11.16 19.15
C LEU A 471 11.44 12.44 19.94
N THR A 472 11.56 12.33 21.26
CA THR A 472 11.90 13.47 22.14
C THR A 472 13.35 13.50 22.57
N GLY A 473 14.03 12.37 22.53
CA GLY A 473 15.44 12.25 22.88
C GLY A 473 16.13 11.13 22.14
N GLU A 474 17.37 11.38 21.78
CA GLU A 474 18.32 10.44 21.23
C GLU A 474 19.63 10.62 21.97
N GLU A 475 20.15 9.57 22.59
CA GLU A 475 21.42 9.58 23.28
C GLU A 475 22.38 8.61 22.58
N LEU A 476 23.39 9.15 21.88
CA LEU A 476 24.43 8.40 21.19
C LEU A 476 25.72 8.48 22.01
N ASP A 477 26.18 7.34 22.53
CA ASP A 477 27.41 7.22 23.33
C ASP A 477 27.52 8.28 24.46
N GLY A 478 26.40 8.53 25.16
CA GLY A 478 26.30 9.53 26.23
C GLY A 478 26.07 10.97 25.76
N LYS A 479 25.96 11.21 24.45
CA LYS A 479 25.62 12.52 23.89
C LYS A 479 24.14 12.63 23.62
N LEU A 480 23.45 13.44 24.43
CA LEU A 480 22.01 13.64 24.31
C LEU A 480 21.69 14.68 23.23
N THR A 481 20.79 14.32 22.31
CA THR A 481 20.06 15.22 21.42
C THR A 481 18.59 15.23 21.79
N GLY A 482 18.07 16.39 22.18
CA GLY A 482 16.66 16.58 22.53
C GLY A 482 15.87 17.20 21.38
N TYR A 483 14.60 16.83 21.26
CA TYR A 483 13.68 17.33 20.26
C TYR A 483 12.40 17.86 20.92
N SER A 484 11.86 18.96 20.40
CA SER A 484 10.54 19.44 20.78
C SER A 484 9.66 19.65 19.56
N TYR A 485 8.34 19.54 19.79
CA TYR A 485 7.34 19.59 18.72
C TYR A 485 6.20 20.54 19.10
N ASP A 486 5.54 21.10 18.10
CA ASP A 486 4.23 21.70 18.29
C ASP A 486 3.15 20.60 18.35
N MET A 487 1.91 20.99 18.66
CA MET A 487 0.79 20.05 18.79
C MET A 487 0.36 19.42 17.46
N THR A 488 0.86 19.89 16.31
CA THR A 488 0.60 19.30 14.99
C THR A 488 1.75 18.41 14.50
N GLY A 489 2.79 18.21 15.33
CA GLY A 489 3.93 17.34 15.05
C GLY A 489 5.08 18.00 14.29
N ASN A 490 5.05 19.32 14.08
CA ASN A 490 6.19 20.04 13.53
C ASN A 490 7.30 20.13 14.58
N ARG A 491 8.54 19.79 14.21
CA ARG A 491 9.70 19.88 15.13
C ARG A 491 10.07 21.33 15.36
N LEU A 492 9.93 21.82 16.61
CA LEU A 492 10.25 23.19 17.00
C LEU A 492 11.73 23.38 17.30
N SER A 493 12.38 22.38 17.89
CA SER A 493 13.80 22.46 18.20
C SER A 493 14.52 21.13 18.12
N ARG A 494 15.83 21.23 17.89
CA ARG A 494 16.82 20.18 18.11
C ARG A 494 17.93 20.74 18.97
N THR A 495 18.22 20.13 20.11
CA THR A 495 19.28 20.57 21.03
C THR A 495 20.29 19.44 21.19
N THR A 496 21.55 19.67 20.80
CA THR A 496 22.65 18.74 20.95
C THR A 496 23.81 19.45 21.66
N GLU A 497 24.29 18.92 22.78
CA GLU A 497 25.42 19.48 23.54
C GLU A 497 25.25 20.99 23.84
N GLY A 498 24.03 21.42 24.18
CA GLY A 498 23.70 22.82 24.50
C GLY A 498 23.50 23.74 23.30
N ARG A 499 23.74 23.27 22.08
CA ARG A 499 23.43 24.02 20.85
C ARG A 499 22.00 23.70 20.41
N THR A 500 21.21 24.75 20.20
CA THR A 500 19.80 24.60 19.80
C THR A 500 19.57 25.16 18.41
N GLU A 501 19.09 24.32 17.51
CA GLU A 501 18.47 24.69 16.24
C GLU A 501 16.98 24.92 16.46
N ARG A 502 16.41 25.99 15.90
CA ARG A 502 14.98 26.27 15.95
C ARG A 502 14.37 26.25 14.56
N TYR A 503 13.20 25.66 14.45
CA TYR A 503 12.48 25.43 13.21
C TYR A 503 11.20 26.27 13.22
N HIS A 504 10.98 27.08 12.21
CA HIS A 504 9.82 27.95 12.07
C HIS A 504 8.95 27.47 10.91
N TYR A 505 7.65 27.47 11.12
CA TYR A 505 6.69 26.95 10.16
C TYR A 505 5.61 27.98 9.85
N ASN A 506 5.16 28.00 8.61
CA ASN A 506 3.98 28.76 8.23
C ASN A 506 2.69 28.02 8.67
N SER A 507 1.54 28.65 8.42
CA SER A 507 0.22 28.09 8.76
C SER A 507 -0.13 26.79 8.00
N ARG A 508 0.65 26.39 7.00
CA ARG A 508 0.53 25.14 6.23
C ARG A 508 1.47 24.03 6.72
N ASN A 509 2.12 24.21 7.86
CA ASN A 509 3.13 23.30 8.41
C ASN A 509 4.34 23.10 7.46
N GLN A 510 4.67 24.11 6.66
CA GLN A 510 5.87 24.11 5.81
C GLN A 510 6.98 24.87 6.53
N LEU A 511 8.17 24.25 6.62
CA LEU A 511 9.37 24.88 7.18
C LEU A 511 9.71 26.15 6.38
N THR A 512 9.81 27.29 7.07
CA THR A 512 10.13 28.59 6.47
C THR A 512 11.51 29.08 6.85
N GLU A 513 11.99 28.71 8.02
CA GLU A 513 13.27 29.20 8.56
C GLU A 513 13.89 28.17 9.50
N LEU A 514 15.20 28.08 9.50
CA LEU A 514 16.02 27.32 10.42
C LEU A 514 17.06 28.24 11.04
N ASP A 515 16.87 28.53 12.33
CA ASP A 515 17.86 29.27 13.13
C ASP A 515 18.86 28.27 13.73
N SER A 516 20.10 28.29 13.28
CA SER A 516 21.21 27.61 13.95
C SER A 516 21.95 28.64 14.82
N ALA A 517 22.17 28.34 16.10
CA ALA A 517 23.01 29.18 16.94
C ALA A 517 24.44 29.20 16.33
N ALA A 518 24.83 30.36 15.77
CA ALA A 518 26.20 30.59 15.36
C ALA A 518 27.12 30.44 16.58
N GLU A 519 28.25 29.75 16.44
CA GLU A 519 29.29 29.73 17.45
C GLU A 519 29.72 31.19 17.76
N THR A 520 29.43 31.67 18.96
CA THR A 520 30.19 32.78 19.53
C THR A 520 31.55 32.16 19.92
N VAL A 521 32.50 32.18 19.01
CA VAL A 521 33.92 31.94 19.36
C VAL A 521 34.34 33.09 20.25
N GLN A 522 34.50 32.85 21.56
CA GLN A 522 35.26 33.71 22.47
C GLN A 522 36.73 33.35 22.41
#